data_ccbfec5275296c413ed7a93e34f24624
#
_entry.id   ccbfec5275296c413ed7a93e34f24624
#
_cell.length_a   1.000
_cell.length_b   1.000
_cell.length_c   1.000
_cell.angle_alpha   90.00
_cell.angle_beta   90.00
_cell.angle_gamma   90.00
#
_symmetry.space_group_name_H-M   'P 1'
#
loop_
_entity.id
_entity.type
_entity.pdbx_description
1 polymer ?
#
loop_
_entity_poly.entity_id
_entity_poly.type
_entity_poly.pdbx_seq_one_letter_code
_entity_poly.pdbx_strand_id
1 'polypeptide(L)'
;MASAVRFGAFLSMHPPAEQFALARRCEALGLDSLWTGDHVSFHNPLYESLTLLASYVSITSRIRLGSGVYLLALRQPTVAAKITSTLDALSGGRLIFGVGVGGENPKEFEACGVPHKERGARVTEGIDVVRALWRDTPATFEGRFTRFEGVSLDPKPVQRPGPPIWIGGRSDAALARAGRQGDGWISYVVQPERYAQSLEKIRRAAAETGRDLGRFVAGHLTFVTVGRDYESAERAWVRVLSSRYAQDFGPLARKYGVIGTAAQCAEQLDRFVQAGCGYFVMNPIGDLADEAAQLETIASEIIPRFQSR
;
A
#
# COMPACT_ATOMS: atom_id res chain seq x y z
N MET A 1 0.09 -26.01 0.76
CA MET A 1 -0.16 -25.49 -0.60
C MET A 1 0.28 -24.03 -0.60
N ALA A 2 1.09 -23.58 -1.57
CA ALA A 2 1.40 -22.17 -1.73
C ALA A 2 0.09 -21.40 -1.98
N SER A 3 -0.14 -20.32 -1.25
CA SER A 3 -1.34 -19.49 -1.45
C SER A 3 -1.23 -18.82 -2.84
N ALA A 4 -2.32 -18.78 -3.58
CA ALA A 4 -2.35 -18.12 -4.90
C ALA A 4 -1.85 -16.67 -4.80
N VAL A 5 -1.05 -16.23 -5.76
CA VAL A 5 -0.55 -14.85 -5.84
C VAL A 5 -1.72 -13.92 -6.13
N ARG A 6 -1.81 -12.82 -5.39
CA ARG A 6 -2.89 -11.83 -5.51
C ARG A 6 -2.41 -10.54 -6.13
N PHE A 7 -3.31 -9.86 -6.83
CA PHE A 7 -3.02 -8.64 -7.57
C PHE A 7 -4.05 -7.56 -7.27
N GLY A 8 -3.57 -6.40 -6.81
CA GLY A 8 -4.34 -5.17 -6.68
C GLY A 8 -3.87 -4.12 -7.68
N ALA A 9 -4.61 -3.05 -7.83
CA ALA A 9 -4.25 -1.87 -8.62
C ALA A 9 -3.97 -0.67 -7.72
N PHE A 10 -2.90 0.05 -7.99
CA PHE A 10 -2.66 1.39 -7.48
C PHE A 10 -3.08 2.39 -8.56
N LEU A 11 -4.07 3.23 -8.25
CA LEU A 11 -4.61 4.16 -9.22
C LEU A 11 -3.94 5.53 -9.10
N SER A 12 -3.55 6.09 -10.26
CA SER A 12 -3.15 7.48 -10.37
C SER A 12 -4.32 8.42 -10.07
N MET A 13 -4.06 9.71 -9.88
CA MET A 13 -5.12 10.70 -9.72
C MET A 13 -5.71 11.05 -11.09
N HIS A 14 -7.01 10.84 -11.23
CA HIS A 14 -7.83 11.24 -12.38
C HIS A 14 -8.92 12.22 -11.96
N PRO A 15 -9.58 12.91 -12.90
CA PRO A 15 -10.84 13.61 -12.62
C PRO A 15 -11.86 12.65 -11.99
N PRO A 16 -12.74 13.11 -11.09
CA PRO A 16 -13.58 12.22 -10.27
C PRO A 16 -14.39 11.18 -11.07
N ALA A 17 -14.96 11.57 -12.21
CA ALA A 17 -15.76 10.65 -13.04
C ALA A 17 -14.92 9.49 -13.60
N GLU A 18 -13.72 9.78 -14.08
CA GLU A 18 -12.76 8.80 -14.61
C GLU A 18 -12.20 7.94 -13.47
N GLN A 19 -11.87 8.56 -12.34
CA GLN A 19 -11.40 7.88 -11.14
C GLN A 19 -12.38 6.78 -10.69
N PHE A 20 -13.68 7.11 -10.68
CA PHE A 20 -14.73 6.16 -10.28
C PHE A 20 -15.00 5.11 -11.35
N ALA A 21 -14.93 5.46 -12.64
CA ALA A 21 -15.05 4.50 -13.72
C ALA A 21 -13.91 3.47 -13.66
N LEU A 22 -12.68 3.92 -13.43
CA LEU A 22 -11.51 3.07 -13.32
C LEU A 22 -11.60 2.13 -12.10
N ALA A 23 -12.06 2.63 -10.97
CA ALA A 23 -12.29 1.81 -9.77
C ALA A 23 -13.30 0.66 -10.03
N ARG A 24 -14.44 0.96 -10.68
CA ARG A 24 -15.41 -0.08 -11.10
C ARG A 24 -14.80 -1.06 -12.10
N ARG A 25 -13.98 -0.56 -13.03
CA ARG A 25 -13.30 -1.41 -14.01
C ARG A 25 -12.36 -2.39 -13.35
N CYS A 26 -11.57 -1.97 -12.36
CA CYS A 26 -10.68 -2.85 -11.59
C CYS A 26 -11.47 -3.98 -10.89
N GLU A 27 -12.62 -3.66 -10.30
CA GLU A 27 -13.48 -4.69 -9.69
C GLU A 27 -14.04 -5.65 -10.73
N ALA A 28 -14.46 -5.16 -11.89
CA ALA A 28 -14.97 -5.99 -13.00
C ALA A 28 -13.89 -6.90 -13.59
N LEU A 29 -12.65 -6.44 -13.63
CA LEU A 29 -11.47 -7.23 -14.04
C LEU A 29 -11.05 -8.30 -13.02
N GLY A 30 -11.67 -8.33 -11.83
CA GLY A 30 -11.36 -9.32 -10.80
C GLY A 30 -10.07 -9.05 -10.02
N LEU A 31 -9.60 -7.81 -10.01
CA LEU A 31 -8.48 -7.42 -9.15
C LEU A 31 -8.87 -7.54 -7.67
N ASP A 32 -7.91 -7.95 -6.83
CA ASP A 32 -8.14 -8.21 -5.41
C ASP A 32 -8.36 -6.91 -4.61
N SER A 33 -7.73 -5.82 -5.00
CA SER A 33 -7.79 -4.56 -4.25
C SER A 33 -7.50 -3.32 -5.07
N LEU A 34 -8.02 -2.18 -4.59
CA LEU A 34 -7.68 -0.82 -5.03
C LEU A 34 -6.80 -0.15 -3.99
N TRP A 35 -5.76 0.52 -4.45
CA TRP A 35 -4.82 1.24 -3.59
C TRP A 35 -4.69 2.70 -4.01
N THR A 36 -4.45 3.55 -3.02
CA THR A 36 -4.19 4.97 -3.23
C THR A 36 -3.07 5.45 -2.32
N GLY A 37 -2.24 6.37 -2.82
CA GLY A 37 -1.20 7.03 -2.05
C GLY A 37 -1.76 8.08 -1.10
N ASP A 38 -0.90 8.59 -0.22
CA ASP A 38 -1.27 9.60 0.75
C ASP A 38 -0.15 10.61 0.96
N HIS A 39 -0.49 11.88 0.83
CA HIS A 39 0.31 13.03 1.25
C HIS A 39 -0.62 14.16 1.69
N VAL A 40 -0.18 14.97 2.64
CA VAL A 40 -0.84 16.23 2.99
C VAL A 40 -0.44 17.32 2.01
N SER A 41 0.82 17.29 1.59
CA SER A 41 1.40 18.19 0.58
C SER A 41 2.48 17.45 -0.19
N PHE A 42 2.34 17.40 -1.51
CA PHE A 42 3.31 16.76 -2.38
C PHE A 42 3.41 17.51 -3.71
N HIS A 43 4.51 17.32 -4.46
CA HIS A 43 4.70 17.99 -5.75
C HIS A 43 3.75 17.46 -6.83
N ASN A 44 3.28 16.22 -6.72
CA ASN A 44 2.22 15.69 -7.56
C ASN A 44 0.87 15.78 -6.83
N PRO A 45 -0.22 16.18 -7.50
CA PRO A 45 -1.53 16.22 -6.89
C PRO A 45 -2.00 14.81 -6.52
N LEU A 46 -2.59 14.68 -5.33
CA LEU A 46 -3.17 13.46 -4.81
C LEU A 46 -4.45 13.78 -4.05
N TYR A 47 -5.44 12.90 -4.13
CA TYR A 47 -6.56 12.93 -3.19
C TYR A 47 -6.11 12.44 -1.81
N GLU A 48 -6.76 12.92 -0.75
CA GLU A 48 -6.56 12.34 0.58
C GLU A 48 -7.03 10.89 0.57
N SER A 49 -6.17 10.00 1.05
CA SER A 49 -6.31 8.56 0.79
C SER A 49 -7.58 7.94 1.38
N LEU A 50 -7.89 8.20 2.65
CA LEU A 50 -9.07 7.59 3.30
C LEU A 50 -10.38 8.17 2.78
N THR A 51 -10.39 9.45 2.41
CA THR A 51 -11.54 10.11 1.76
C THR A 51 -11.81 9.50 0.38
N LEU A 52 -10.77 9.26 -0.43
CA LEU A 52 -10.92 8.61 -1.72
C LEU A 52 -11.38 7.15 -1.56
N LEU A 53 -10.81 6.39 -0.62
CA LEU A 53 -11.23 5.02 -0.35
C LEU A 53 -12.69 4.95 0.13
N ALA A 54 -13.14 5.93 0.94
CA ALA A 54 -14.54 6.02 1.36
C ALA A 54 -15.48 6.23 0.17
N SER A 55 -15.08 7.02 -0.83
CA SER A 55 -15.88 7.20 -2.05
C SER A 55 -16.01 5.91 -2.86
N TYR A 56 -14.98 5.04 -2.87
CA TYR A 56 -15.03 3.75 -3.55
C TYR A 56 -15.99 2.75 -2.89
N VAL A 57 -16.27 2.89 -1.59
CA VAL A 57 -17.21 2.02 -0.89
C VAL A 57 -18.58 2.00 -1.56
N SER A 58 -19.07 3.18 -2.00
CA SER A 58 -20.41 3.32 -2.59
C SER A 58 -20.52 2.79 -4.02
N ILE A 59 -19.41 2.57 -4.69
CA ILE A 59 -19.37 2.21 -6.12
C ILE A 59 -18.78 0.84 -6.40
N THR A 60 -18.32 0.14 -5.37
CA THR A 60 -17.74 -1.21 -5.41
C THR A 60 -18.34 -2.09 -4.32
N SER A 61 -18.31 -3.40 -4.49
CA SER A 61 -18.96 -4.35 -3.56
C SER A 61 -18.05 -5.46 -3.02
N ARG A 62 -16.98 -5.81 -3.72
CA ARG A 62 -16.11 -6.97 -3.43
C ARG A 62 -14.63 -6.59 -3.27
N ILE A 63 -14.15 -5.71 -4.15
CA ILE A 63 -12.73 -5.33 -4.19
C ILE A 63 -12.29 -4.70 -2.86
N ARG A 64 -11.15 -5.09 -2.35
CA ARG A 64 -10.60 -4.54 -1.11
C ARG A 64 -10.04 -3.14 -1.34
N LEU A 65 -9.95 -2.36 -0.28
CA LEU A 65 -9.59 -0.95 -0.32
C LEU A 65 -8.35 -0.72 0.53
N GLY A 66 -7.23 -0.34 -0.08
CA GLY A 66 -5.93 -0.22 0.57
C GLY A 66 -5.34 1.19 0.53
N SER A 67 -4.81 1.66 1.64
CA SER A 67 -3.93 2.83 1.64
C SER A 67 -2.47 2.41 1.43
N GLY A 68 -1.80 3.01 0.45
CA GLY A 68 -0.44 2.59 0.08
C GLY A 68 0.57 3.74 0.03
N VAL A 69 0.94 4.41 1.14
CA VAL A 69 0.56 4.14 2.53
C VAL A 69 0.07 5.41 3.24
N TYR A 70 -0.85 5.28 4.17
CA TYR A 70 -1.31 6.40 5.00
C TYR A 70 -0.19 6.91 5.91
N LEU A 71 0.05 8.22 5.91
CA LEU A 71 1.10 8.85 6.70
C LEU A 71 0.60 9.11 8.14
N LEU A 72 0.49 8.03 8.92
CA LEU A 72 -0.09 8.06 10.26
C LEU A 72 0.64 9.02 11.22
N ALA A 73 1.95 9.26 11.00
CA ALA A 73 2.70 10.23 11.80
C ALA A 73 2.17 11.67 11.73
N LEU A 74 1.50 12.02 10.64
CA LEU A 74 0.98 13.38 10.38
C LEU A 74 -0.44 13.60 10.91
N ARG A 75 -1.06 12.59 11.51
CA ARG A 75 -2.46 12.61 11.97
C ARG A 75 -2.58 12.17 13.41
N GLN A 76 -3.66 12.61 14.05
CA GLN A 76 -4.03 12.10 15.37
C GLN A 76 -4.50 10.64 15.24
N PRO A 77 -3.85 9.68 15.92
CA PRO A 77 -4.15 8.26 15.74
C PRO A 77 -5.57 7.88 16.21
N THR A 78 -6.13 8.58 17.19
CA THR A 78 -7.53 8.43 17.62
C THR A 78 -8.52 8.77 16.50
N VAL A 79 -8.26 9.85 15.77
CA VAL A 79 -9.09 10.24 14.62
C VAL A 79 -8.92 9.25 13.48
N ALA A 80 -7.68 8.82 13.21
CA ALA A 80 -7.41 7.78 12.21
C ALA A 80 -8.13 6.46 12.55
N ALA A 81 -8.12 6.04 13.82
CA ALA A 81 -8.85 4.87 14.30
C ALA A 81 -10.36 4.98 14.04
N LYS A 82 -10.95 6.17 14.27
CA LYS A 82 -12.37 6.42 14.01
C LYS A 82 -12.71 6.37 12.54
N ILE A 83 -11.91 7.02 11.69
CA ILE A 83 -12.14 7.04 10.24
C ILE A 83 -12.01 5.62 9.67
N THR A 84 -10.96 4.90 10.02
CA THR A 84 -10.71 3.55 9.50
C THR A 84 -11.71 2.52 10.02
N SER A 85 -12.17 2.63 11.28
CA SER A 85 -13.25 1.81 11.80
C SER A 85 -14.56 2.05 11.04
N THR A 86 -14.89 3.32 10.78
CA THR A 86 -16.08 3.69 10.00
C THR A 86 -15.99 3.18 8.57
N LEU A 87 -14.83 3.36 7.92
CA LEU A 87 -14.58 2.89 6.57
C LEU A 87 -14.70 1.36 6.46
N ASP A 88 -14.14 0.64 7.45
CA ASP A 88 -14.24 -0.80 7.50
C ASP A 88 -15.70 -1.27 7.66
N ALA A 89 -16.46 -0.63 8.55
CA ALA A 89 -17.88 -0.92 8.76
C ALA A 89 -18.70 -0.66 7.48
N LEU A 90 -18.54 0.51 6.85
CA LEU A 90 -19.25 0.88 5.63
C LEU A 90 -18.89 -0.01 4.44
N SER A 91 -17.64 -0.46 4.36
CA SER A 91 -17.17 -1.34 3.29
C SER A 91 -17.54 -2.82 3.51
N GLY A 92 -18.06 -3.20 4.68
CA GLY A 92 -18.33 -4.59 5.01
C GLY A 92 -17.03 -5.39 5.24
N GLY A 93 -15.98 -4.78 5.79
CA GLY A 93 -14.72 -5.47 6.13
C GLY A 93 -13.74 -5.58 4.96
N ARG A 94 -13.73 -4.62 4.03
CA ARG A 94 -12.84 -4.61 2.86
C ARG A 94 -11.58 -3.76 3.03
N LEU A 95 -11.42 -3.06 4.15
CA LEU A 95 -10.27 -2.17 4.36
C LEU A 95 -8.97 -2.95 4.59
N ILE A 96 -7.88 -2.49 3.96
CA ILE A 96 -6.49 -2.80 4.29
C ILE A 96 -5.85 -1.48 4.70
N PHE A 97 -5.48 -1.34 5.98
CA PHE A 97 -4.88 -0.12 6.47
C PHE A 97 -3.36 -0.15 6.31
N GLY A 98 -2.88 0.28 5.17
CA GLY A 98 -1.44 0.42 4.92
C GLY A 98 -0.92 1.71 5.56
N VAL A 99 0.11 1.62 6.40
CA VAL A 99 0.69 2.75 7.12
C VAL A 99 2.17 2.91 6.85
N GLY A 100 2.61 4.16 6.79
CA GLY A 100 4.00 4.52 6.58
C GLY A 100 4.43 5.74 7.37
N VAL A 101 5.74 5.97 7.38
CA VAL A 101 6.34 7.09 8.12
C VAL A 101 6.45 8.38 7.29
N GLY A 102 6.32 8.30 5.95
CA GLY A 102 6.61 9.43 5.06
C GLY A 102 8.06 9.90 5.18
N GLY A 103 8.29 11.15 4.83
CA GLY A 103 9.59 11.81 4.96
C GLY A 103 10.19 12.28 3.64
N GLU A 104 9.50 12.08 2.52
CA GLU A 104 9.92 12.54 1.19
C GLU A 104 9.74 14.06 1.06
N ASN A 105 8.71 14.63 1.72
CA ASN A 105 8.51 16.07 1.78
C ASN A 105 8.56 16.55 3.24
N PRO A 106 9.68 17.12 3.72
CA PRO A 106 9.78 17.64 5.10
C PRO A 106 8.77 18.77 5.41
N LYS A 107 8.33 19.53 4.40
CA LYS A 107 7.39 20.65 4.59
C LYS A 107 6.00 20.20 5.00
N GLU A 108 5.57 19.00 4.63
CA GLU A 108 4.28 18.48 5.11
C GLU A 108 4.32 18.16 6.62
N PHE A 109 5.49 17.79 7.16
CA PHE A 109 5.68 17.60 8.60
C PHE A 109 5.64 18.93 9.34
N GLU A 110 6.28 19.96 8.79
CA GLU A 110 6.21 21.33 9.32
C GLU A 110 4.77 21.84 9.34
N ALA A 111 4.04 21.74 8.23
CA ALA A 111 2.66 22.13 8.11
C ALA A 111 1.72 21.40 9.09
N CYS A 112 2.01 20.15 9.43
CA CYS A 112 1.27 19.35 10.39
C CYS A 112 1.76 19.53 11.85
N GLY A 113 2.77 20.36 12.10
CA GLY A 113 3.34 20.58 13.44
C GLY A 113 4.03 19.33 14.01
N VAL A 114 4.54 18.44 13.15
CA VAL A 114 5.17 17.18 13.56
C VAL A 114 6.69 17.24 13.32
N PRO A 115 7.51 17.11 14.39
CA PRO A 115 8.95 17.01 14.20
C PRO A 115 9.34 15.82 13.33
N HIS A 116 9.99 16.06 12.20
CA HIS A 116 10.35 15.03 11.23
C HIS A 116 11.10 13.83 11.85
N LYS A 117 11.97 14.08 12.84
CA LYS A 117 12.71 13.04 13.57
C LYS A 117 11.84 12.10 14.40
N GLU A 118 10.62 12.50 14.75
CA GLU A 118 9.70 11.69 15.58
C GLU A 118 8.80 10.78 14.76
N ARG A 119 8.77 10.91 13.41
CA ARG A 119 7.81 10.21 12.54
C ARG A 119 7.77 8.69 12.76
N GLY A 120 8.93 8.06 12.98
CA GLY A 120 9.00 6.61 13.21
C GLY A 120 8.38 6.20 14.54
N ALA A 121 8.68 6.92 15.62
CA ALA A 121 8.12 6.65 16.95
C ALA A 121 6.62 6.94 17.00
N ARG A 122 6.15 8.02 16.34
CA ARG A 122 4.72 8.35 16.23
C ARG A 122 3.93 7.30 15.48
N VAL A 123 4.48 6.73 14.41
CA VAL A 123 3.80 5.61 13.69
C VAL A 123 3.74 4.36 14.55
N THR A 124 4.85 4.01 15.24
CA THR A 124 4.87 2.84 16.13
C THR A 124 3.80 2.94 17.21
N GLU A 125 3.77 4.05 17.96
CA GLU A 125 2.75 4.29 18.97
C GLU A 125 1.34 4.42 18.37
N GLY A 126 1.22 5.12 17.24
CA GLY A 126 -0.06 5.32 16.55
C GLY A 126 -0.74 4.01 16.14
N ILE A 127 0.03 3.00 15.73
CA ILE A 127 -0.51 1.66 15.44
C ILE A 127 -1.10 1.02 16.71
N ASP A 128 -0.42 1.16 17.85
CA ASP A 128 -0.89 0.59 19.11
C ASP A 128 -2.16 1.31 19.60
N VAL A 129 -2.22 2.64 19.47
CA VAL A 129 -3.42 3.45 19.75
C VAL A 129 -4.61 3.00 18.90
N VAL A 130 -4.40 2.87 17.58
CA VAL A 130 -5.43 2.45 16.64
C VAL A 130 -5.96 1.05 17.02
N ARG A 131 -5.08 0.11 17.30
CA ARG A 131 -5.47 -1.25 17.72
C ARG A 131 -6.21 -1.29 19.04
N ALA A 132 -5.77 -0.51 20.04
CA ALA A 132 -6.45 -0.42 21.32
C ALA A 132 -7.90 0.06 21.13
N LEU A 133 -8.11 1.14 20.37
CA LEU A 133 -9.42 1.68 20.09
C LEU A 133 -10.32 0.75 19.26
N TRP A 134 -9.76 -0.04 18.35
CA TRP A 134 -10.54 -1.02 17.60
C TRP A 134 -10.99 -2.21 18.44
N ARG A 135 -10.15 -2.65 19.37
CA ARG A 135 -10.36 -3.85 20.17
C ARG A 135 -11.17 -3.59 21.43
N ASP A 136 -10.76 -2.60 22.20
CA ASP A 136 -11.21 -2.43 23.58
C ASP A 136 -12.40 -1.44 23.70
N THR A 137 -13.31 -1.68 24.68
CA THR A 137 -14.41 -0.78 24.99
C THR A 137 -14.73 -0.89 26.48
N PRO A 138 -14.47 0.13 27.27
CA PRO A 138 -13.68 1.32 26.93
C PRO A 138 -12.20 1.03 26.77
N ALA A 139 -11.52 1.82 25.94
CA ALA A 139 -10.08 1.74 25.74
C ALA A 139 -9.35 2.74 26.63
N THR A 140 -8.20 2.34 27.16
CA THR A 140 -7.26 3.22 27.88
C THR A 140 -5.89 3.04 27.24
N PHE A 141 -5.18 4.14 27.06
CA PHE A 141 -3.84 4.12 26.45
C PHE A 141 -2.94 5.17 27.12
N GLU A 142 -1.72 4.76 27.44
CA GLU A 142 -0.70 5.64 28.00
C GLU A 142 0.59 5.49 27.17
N GLY A 143 0.86 6.47 26.32
CA GLY A 143 2.03 6.54 25.46
C GLY A 143 2.80 7.84 25.62
N ARG A 144 3.82 7.98 24.80
CA ARG A 144 4.63 9.21 24.75
C ARG A 144 3.90 10.37 24.07
N PHE A 145 3.17 10.09 23.01
CA PHE A 145 2.51 11.11 22.17
C PHE A 145 1.01 11.14 22.37
N THR A 146 0.42 10.05 22.88
CA THR A 146 -1.02 9.89 23.03
C THR A 146 -1.33 9.32 24.40
N ARG A 147 -2.28 9.94 25.10
CA ARG A 147 -2.81 9.45 26.39
C ARG A 147 -4.31 9.69 26.44
N PHE A 148 -5.06 8.68 26.84
CA PHE A 148 -6.50 8.77 27.13
C PHE A 148 -6.93 7.64 28.06
N GLU A 149 -8.06 7.84 28.74
CA GLU A 149 -8.66 6.87 29.65
C GLU A 149 -10.15 6.74 29.37
N GLY A 150 -10.66 5.51 29.36
CA GLY A 150 -12.08 5.20 29.28
C GLY A 150 -12.77 5.62 27.97
N VAL A 151 -12.05 5.67 26.85
CA VAL A 151 -12.60 6.10 25.56
C VAL A 151 -13.30 4.94 24.85
N SER A 152 -14.57 5.15 24.49
CA SER A 152 -15.32 4.22 23.64
C SER A 152 -15.34 4.72 22.20
N LEU A 153 -14.96 3.86 21.27
CA LEU A 153 -15.00 4.13 19.83
C LEU A 153 -16.02 3.21 19.17
N ASP A 154 -17.06 3.79 18.58
CA ASP A 154 -18.09 3.11 17.79
C ASP A 154 -18.38 3.84 16.48
N PRO A 155 -18.73 3.14 15.36
CA PRO A 155 -18.76 1.66 15.27
C PRO A 155 -17.39 1.04 15.40
N LYS A 156 -17.30 -0.19 15.93
CA LYS A 156 -16.09 -1.00 15.83
C LYS A 156 -15.91 -1.48 14.37
N PRO A 157 -14.68 -1.80 13.94
CA PRO A 157 -14.47 -2.47 12.66
C PRO A 157 -15.27 -3.77 12.56
N VAL A 158 -15.70 -4.14 11.36
CA VAL A 158 -16.30 -5.45 11.07
C VAL A 158 -15.26 -6.54 11.14
N GLN A 159 -14.07 -6.30 10.60
CA GLN A 159 -12.92 -7.19 10.71
C GLN A 159 -12.48 -7.33 12.16
N ARG A 160 -12.09 -8.53 12.61
CA ARG A 160 -11.62 -8.81 13.97
C ARG A 160 -10.19 -9.32 13.97
N PRO A 161 -9.31 -8.78 14.82
CA PRO A 161 -9.50 -7.70 15.82
C PRO A 161 -9.59 -6.29 15.24
N GLY A 162 -9.42 -6.12 13.93
CA GLY A 162 -9.50 -4.88 13.15
C GLY A 162 -9.04 -5.12 11.72
N PRO A 163 -9.11 -4.10 10.86
CA PRO A 163 -8.52 -4.15 9.52
C PRO A 163 -7.04 -4.57 9.58
N PRO A 164 -6.55 -5.38 8.64
CA PRO A 164 -5.13 -5.72 8.61
C PRO A 164 -4.28 -4.46 8.39
N ILE A 165 -3.27 -4.29 9.24
CA ILE A 165 -2.32 -3.19 9.16
C ILE A 165 -1.10 -3.63 8.36
N TRP A 166 -0.88 -3.03 7.20
CA TRP A 166 0.31 -3.28 6.39
C TRP A 166 1.33 -2.17 6.56
N ILE A 167 2.57 -2.52 6.80
CA ILE A 167 3.65 -1.56 7.01
C ILE A 167 4.36 -1.28 5.70
N GLY A 168 4.42 -0.02 5.29
CA GLY A 168 5.20 0.40 4.14
C GLY A 168 6.63 0.76 4.51
N GLY A 169 7.54 0.56 3.57
CA GLY A 169 8.91 1.00 3.67
C GLY A 169 9.94 -0.12 3.53
N ARG A 170 11.22 0.29 3.41
CA ARG A 170 12.37 -0.58 3.12
C ARG A 170 13.57 -0.37 4.05
N SER A 171 13.45 0.54 5.02
CA SER A 171 14.47 0.75 6.06
C SER A 171 14.39 -0.33 7.13
N ASP A 172 15.51 -0.61 7.82
CA ASP A 172 15.53 -1.60 8.89
C ASP A 172 14.50 -1.31 9.98
N ALA A 173 14.27 -0.04 10.31
CA ALA A 173 13.22 0.36 11.25
C ALA A 173 11.80 0.05 10.75
N ALA A 174 11.54 0.19 9.43
CA ALA A 174 10.24 -0.18 8.85
C ALA A 174 10.06 -1.71 8.84
N LEU A 175 11.12 -2.47 8.50
CA LEU A 175 11.10 -3.93 8.51
C LEU A 175 10.90 -4.49 9.93
N ALA A 176 11.59 -3.92 10.93
CA ALA A 176 11.38 -4.29 12.33
C ALA A 176 9.94 -4.01 12.78
N ARG A 177 9.36 -2.86 12.40
CA ARG A 177 7.95 -2.52 12.68
C ARG A 177 7.00 -3.52 11.98
N ALA A 178 7.26 -3.88 10.73
CA ALA A 178 6.47 -4.88 10.02
C ALA A 178 6.45 -6.23 10.76
N GLY A 179 7.60 -6.70 11.24
CA GLY A 179 7.69 -7.94 12.03
C GLY A 179 6.97 -7.84 13.36
N ARG A 180 7.14 -6.74 14.09
CA ARG A 180 6.61 -6.56 15.45
C ARG A 180 5.13 -6.20 15.49
N GLN A 181 4.64 -5.44 14.51
CA GLN A 181 3.29 -4.87 14.54
C GLN A 181 2.48 -5.06 13.24
N GLY A 182 3.08 -5.39 12.07
CA GLY A 182 2.36 -5.47 10.81
C GLY A 182 1.60 -6.79 10.61
N ASP A 183 0.45 -6.76 9.98
CA ASP A 183 -0.25 -7.94 9.46
C ASP A 183 0.14 -8.21 8.00
N GLY A 184 0.87 -7.28 7.42
CA GLY A 184 1.54 -7.37 6.13
C GLY A 184 2.63 -6.32 5.99
N TRP A 185 3.38 -6.46 4.92
CA TRP A 185 4.40 -5.51 4.51
C TRP A 185 4.23 -5.19 3.03
N ILE A 186 4.39 -3.93 2.67
CA ILE A 186 4.42 -3.50 1.29
C ILE A 186 5.75 -2.80 1.00
N SER A 187 6.56 -3.43 0.16
CA SER A 187 7.80 -2.86 -0.35
C SER A 187 7.55 -2.02 -1.60
N TYR A 188 8.50 -1.19 -1.94
CA TYR A 188 8.57 -0.49 -3.21
C TYR A 188 10.02 -0.18 -3.58
N VAL A 189 10.33 -0.11 -4.87
CA VAL A 189 11.68 0.26 -5.38
C VAL A 189 12.77 -0.60 -4.71
N VAL A 190 12.63 -1.91 -4.79
CA VAL A 190 13.61 -2.91 -4.34
C VAL A 190 13.80 -3.97 -5.44
N GLN A 191 14.91 -4.66 -5.41
CA GLN A 191 15.17 -5.84 -6.26
C GLN A 191 14.75 -7.12 -5.52
N PRO A 192 14.50 -8.24 -6.23
CA PRO A 192 14.06 -9.50 -5.62
C PRO A 192 14.98 -10.01 -4.50
N GLU A 193 16.29 -9.89 -4.66
CA GLU A 193 17.28 -10.32 -3.66
C GLU A 193 17.16 -9.50 -2.38
N ARG A 194 17.00 -8.16 -2.51
CA ARG A 194 16.77 -7.27 -1.38
C ARG A 194 15.42 -7.51 -0.74
N TYR A 195 14.41 -7.89 -1.54
CA TYR A 195 13.08 -8.27 -1.05
C TYR A 195 13.17 -9.49 -0.13
N ALA A 196 13.83 -10.57 -0.58
CA ALA A 196 14.06 -11.78 0.23
C ALA A 196 14.78 -11.47 1.54
N GLN A 197 15.90 -10.69 1.48
CA GLN A 197 16.63 -10.26 2.66
C GLN A 197 15.76 -9.43 3.63
N SER A 198 14.84 -8.62 3.09
CA SER A 198 13.91 -7.84 3.90
C SER A 198 12.91 -8.73 4.63
N LEU A 199 12.40 -9.79 3.99
CA LEU A 199 11.53 -10.77 4.64
C LEU A 199 12.24 -11.49 5.79
N GLU A 200 13.52 -11.82 5.65
CA GLU A 200 14.28 -12.44 6.75
C GLU A 200 14.40 -11.49 7.95
N LYS A 201 14.63 -10.19 7.70
CA LYS A 201 14.66 -9.18 8.77
C LYS A 201 13.30 -9.06 9.48
N ILE A 202 12.20 -9.11 8.72
CA ILE A 202 10.84 -9.09 9.25
C ILE A 202 10.59 -10.32 10.12
N ARG A 203 10.96 -11.53 9.66
CA ARG A 203 10.81 -12.78 10.40
C ARG A 203 11.61 -12.77 11.72
N ARG A 204 12.84 -12.26 11.67
CA ARG A 204 13.68 -12.09 12.87
C ARG A 204 13.03 -11.16 13.88
N ALA A 205 12.56 -9.98 13.43
CA ALA A 205 11.91 -9.01 14.30
C ALA A 205 10.60 -9.53 14.92
N ALA A 206 9.88 -10.40 14.22
CA ALA A 206 8.70 -11.08 14.75
C ALA A 206 9.09 -12.13 15.80
N ALA A 207 10.10 -12.94 15.51
CA ALA A 207 10.60 -13.96 16.46
C ALA A 207 11.10 -13.34 17.77
N GLU A 208 11.78 -12.19 17.72
CA GLU A 208 12.23 -11.44 18.91
C GLU A 208 11.08 -11.06 19.86
N THR A 209 9.86 -10.95 19.35
CA THR A 209 8.65 -10.61 20.13
C THR A 209 7.68 -11.78 20.30
N GLY A 210 8.08 -12.99 19.88
CA GLY A 210 7.25 -14.19 19.94
C GLY A 210 6.02 -14.15 19.03
N ARG A 211 6.03 -13.32 18.00
CA ARG A 211 4.89 -13.11 17.11
C ARG A 211 4.86 -14.14 15.99
N ASP A 212 3.70 -14.79 15.81
CA ASP A 212 3.43 -15.66 14.66
C ASP A 212 3.11 -14.84 13.40
N LEU A 213 3.76 -15.15 12.28
CA LEU A 213 3.54 -14.58 10.97
C LEU A 213 2.71 -15.47 10.02
N GLY A 214 2.01 -16.47 10.52
CA GLY A 214 1.28 -17.44 9.68
C GLY A 214 0.26 -16.81 8.71
N ARG A 215 -0.30 -15.65 9.03
CA ARG A 215 -1.22 -14.89 8.16
C ARG A 215 -0.61 -13.62 7.57
N PHE A 216 0.68 -13.42 7.77
CA PHE A 216 1.37 -12.22 7.29
C PHE A 216 1.40 -12.17 5.76
N VAL A 217 1.06 -11.02 5.19
CA VAL A 217 1.09 -10.83 3.73
C VAL A 217 2.34 -10.06 3.33
N ALA A 218 3.17 -10.70 2.51
CA ALA A 218 4.34 -10.08 1.89
C ALA A 218 3.95 -9.48 0.54
N GLY A 219 3.84 -8.15 0.47
CA GLY A 219 3.41 -7.41 -0.71
C GLY A 219 4.50 -6.57 -1.35
N HIS A 220 4.31 -6.25 -2.63
CA HIS A 220 5.18 -5.36 -3.40
C HIS A 220 4.37 -4.38 -4.24
N LEU A 221 4.59 -3.07 -4.04
CA LEU A 221 4.11 -2.02 -4.93
C LEU A 221 5.03 -1.97 -6.15
N THR A 222 4.48 -2.34 -7.29
CA THR A 222 5.21 -2.58 -8.54
C THR A 222 4.93 -1.47 -9.53
N PHE A 223 5.95 -0.71 -9.91
CA PHE A 223 5.88 0.22 -11.04
C PHE A 223 6.00 -0.57 -12.34
N VAL A 224 4.90 -0.66 -13.09
CA VAL A 224 4.77 -1.52 -14.26
C VAL A 224 4.44 -0.73 -15.51
N THR A 225 5.05 -1.09 -16.64
CA THR A 225 4.63 -0.63 -17.97
C THR A 225 4.65 -1.79 -18.93
N VAL A 226 3.48 -2.18 -19.41
CA VAL A 226 3.34 -3.20 -20.45
C VAL A 226 3.34 -2.51 -21.81
N GLY A 227 4.23 -2.91 -22.68
CA GLY A 227 4.36 -2.40 -24.06
C GLY A 227 4.41 -3.51 -25.09
N ARG A 228 4.43 -3.12 -26.37
CA ARG A 228 4.62 -4.07 -27.47
C ARG A 228 6.00 -4.73 -27.45
N ASP A 229 6.99 -4.04 -26.90
CA ASP A 229 8.38 -4.45 -26.72
C ASP A 229 8.99 -3.76 -25.50
N TYR A 230 10.16 -4.24 -25.04
CA TYR A 230 10.85 -3.70 -23.88
C TYR A 230 11.21 -2.22 -24.05
N GLU A 231 11.73 -1.84 -25.22
CA GLU A 231 12.26 -0.49 -25.46
C GLU A 231 11.15 0.57 -25.47
N SER A 232 9.99 0.26 -26.04
CA SER A 232 8.83 1.16 -26.01
C SER A 232 8.29 1.34 -24.60
N ALA A 233 8.23 0.27 -23.80
CA ALA A 233 7.80 0.31 -22.41
C ALA A 233 8.81 1.07 -21.54
N GLU A 234 10.11 0.85 -21.70
CA GLU A 234 11.17 1.58 -20.99
C GLU A 234 11.10 3.08 -21.27
N ARG A 235 10.97 3.47 -22.55
CA ARG A 235 10.83 4.89 -22.93
C ARG A 235 9.61 5.55 -22.27
N ALA A 236 8.47 4.90 -22.26
CA ALA A 236 7.26 5.41 -21.63
C ALA A 236 7.45 5.56 -20.11
N TRP A 237 7.98 4.56 -19.45
CA TRP A 237 8.26 4.54 -18.02
C TRP A 237 9.23 5.66 -17.61
N VAL A 238 10.36 5.77 -18.31
CA VAL A 238 11.36 6.81 -18.05
C VAL A 238 10.79 8.21 -18.27
N ARG A 239 10.10 8.43 -19.38
CA ARG A 239 9.48 9.72 -19.69
C ARG A 239 8.54 10.19 -18.58
N VAL A 240 7.62 9.33 -18.17
CA VAL A 240 6.60 9.67 -17.17
C VAL A 240 7.21 9.92 -15.78
N LEU A 241 8.08 9.04 -15.31
CA LEU A 241 8.67 9.23 -13.98
C LEU A 241 9.70 10.35 -13.95
N SER A 242 10.49 10.54 -15.01
CA SER A 242 11.42 11.68 -15.06
C SER A 242 10.70 13.01 -15.04
N SER A 243 9.57 13.11 -15.74
CA SER A 243 8.71 14.31 -15.68
C SER A 243 8.07 14.49 -14.29
N ARG A 244 7.55 13.39 -13.71
CA ARG A 244 6.86 13.42 -12.40
C ARG A 244 7.75 13.82 -11.24
N TYR A 245 9.02 13.43 -11.26
CA TYR A 245 9.98 13.65 -10.17
C TYR A 245 11.09 14.64 -10.51
N ALA A 246 11.07 15.25 -11.70
CA ALA A 246 12.07 16.21 -12.18
C ALA A 246 13.53 15.70 -12.06
N GLN A 247 13.76 14.42 -12.35
CA GLN A 247 15.09 13.78 -12.32
C GLN A 247 15.18 12.66 -13.38
N ASP A 248 16.41 12.25 -13.75
CA ASP A 248 16.60 11.15 -14.68
C ASP A 248 16.28 9.79 -14.05
N PHE A 249 15.24 9.14 -14.57
CA PHE A 249 14.81 7.79 -14.14
C PHE A 249 15.36 6.67 -15.02
N GLY A 250 16.14 6.94 -16.07
CA GLY A 250 16.71 5.92 -16.95
C GLY A 250 17.44 4.80 -16.22
N PRO A 251 18.40 5.08 -15.33
CA PRO A 251 19.10 4.05 -14.55
C PRO A 251 18.18 3.27 -13.60
N LEU A 252 17.10 3.90 -13.12
CA LEU A 252 16.16 3.28 -12.19
C LEU A 252 15.15 2.39 -12.90
N ALA A 253 14.82 2.67 -14.16
CA ALA A 253 13.93 1.88 -14.99
C ALA A 253 14.41 0.42 -15.06
N ARG A 254 15.64 0.22 -15.48
CA ARG A 254 16.25 -1.12 -15.62
C ARG A 254 16.42 -1.85 -14.31
N LYS A 255 16.53 -1.11 -13.21
CA LYS A 255 16.80 -1.68 -11.88
C LYS A 255 15.52 -2.04 -11.13
N TYR A 256 14.45 -1.26 -11.28
CA TYR A 256 13.28 -1.37 -10.42
C TYR A 256 11.94 -1.44 -11.17
N GLY A 257 11.92 -1.11 -12.46
CA GLY A 257 10.72 -1.17 -13.28
C GLY A 257 10.39 -2.61 -13.66
N VAL A 258 9.12 -2.96 -13.63
CA VAL A 258 8.60 -4.16 -14.31
C VAL A 258 8.13 -3.71 -15.69
N ILE A 259 8.97 -3.94 -16.70
CA ILE A 259 8.87 -3.27 -18.00
C ILE A 259 9.01 -4.30 -19.14
N GLY A 260 8.22 -4.14 -20.17
CA GLY A 260 8.33 -4.94 -21.40
C GLY A 260 7.00 -5.46 -21.90
N THR A 261 7.00 -6.54 -22.66
CA THR A 261 5.79 -7.27 -23.04
C THR A 261 5.15 -7.91 -21.80
N ALA A 262 3.88 -8.29 -21.89
CA ALA A 262 3.21 -8.99 -20.79
C ALA A 262 3.96 -10.24 -20.33
N ALA A 263 4.60 -10.96 -21.26
CA ALA A 263 5.44 -12.11 -20.93
C ALA A 263 6.68 -11.73 -20.12
N GLN A 264 7.41 -10.71 -20.56
CA GLN A 264 8.59 -10.19 -19.84
C GLN A 264 8.23 -9.61 -18.48
N CYS A 265 7.11 -8.91 -18.35
CA CYS A 265 6.62 -8.43 -17.06
C CYS A 265 6.30 -9.60 -16.12
N ALA A 266 5.64 -10.64 -16.60
CA ALA A 266 5.35 -11.83 -15.80
C ALA A 266 6.62 -12.54 -15.31
N GLU A 267 7.65 -12.68 -16.14
CA GLU A 267 8.94 -13.25 -15.74
C GLU A 267 9.64 -12.42 -14.65
N GLN A 268 9.56 -11.08 -14.74
CA GLN A 268 10.12 -10.20 -13.73
C GLN A 268 9.36 -10.30 -12.41
N LEU A 269 8.02 -10.40 -12.43
CA LEU A 269 7.19 -10.62 -11.25
C LEU A 269 7.47 -11.99 -10.62
N ASP A 270 7.71 -13.03 -11.44
CA ASP A 270 8.01 -14.37 -10.94
C ASP A 270 9.26 -14.41 -10.05
N ARG A 271 10.28 -13.58 -10.34
CA ARG A 271 11.46 -13.45 -9.48
C ARG A 271 11.09 -12.95 -8.08
N PHE A 272 10.10 -12.06 -7.97
CA PHE A 272 9.59 -11.62 -6.67
C PHE A 272 8.77 -12.71 -5.99
N VAL A 273 8.00 -13.51 -6.73
CA VAL A 273 7.30 -14.67 -6.16
C VAL A 273 8.29 -15.66 -5.57
N GLN A 274 9.37 -15.96 -6.31
CA GLN A 274 10.46 -16.80 -5.81
C GLN A 274 11.17 -16.20 -4.58
N ALA A 275 11.22 -14.88 -4.49
CA ALA A 275 11.72 -14.16 -3.31
C ALA A 275 10.72 -14.10 -2.13
N GLY A 276 9.53 -14.71 -2.27
CA GLY A 276 8.51 -14.80 -1.24
C GLY A 276 7.38 -13.76 -1.31
N CYS A 277 7.24 -13.04 -2.42
CA CYS A 277 6.13 -12.12 -2.63
C CYS A 277 4.84 -12.89 -2.97
N GLY A 278 3.79 -12.67 -2.18
CA GLY A 278 2.47 -13.27 -2.43
C GLY A 278 1.40 -12.25 -2.85
N TYR A 279 1.77 -10.98 -2.96
CA TYR A 279 0.81 -9.92 -3.27
C TYR A 279 1.44 -8.77 -4.04
N PHE A 280 0.95 -8.50 -5.24
CA PHE A 280 1.39 -7.36 -6.02
C PHE A 280 0.34 -6.25 -6.04
N VAL A 281 0.78 -5.02 -5.80
CA VAL A 281 0.00 -3.81 -6.06
C VAL A 281 0.56 -3.18 -7.32
N MET A 282 -0.14 -3.39 -8.41
CA MET A 282 0.29 -2.94 -9.75
C MET A 282 0.01 -1.45 -9.90
N ASN A 283 1.07 -0.68 -10.12
CA ASN A 283 1.01 0.76 -10.40
C ASN A 283 1.43 0.99 -11.86
N PRO A 284 0.49 1.09 -12.79
CA PRO A 284 0.80 1.37 -14.18
C PRO A 284 1.49 2.72 -14.32
N ILE A 285 2.63 2.72 -15.00
CA ILE A 285 3.39 3.94 -15.31
C ILE A 285 3.31 4.20 -16.81
N GLY A 286 2.61 5.26 -17.15
CA GLY A 286 2.31 5.67 -18.51
C GLY A 286 1.51 6.96 -18.53
N ASP A 287 0.99 7.33 -19.69
CA ASP A 287 0.03 8.42 -19.78
C ASP A 287 -1.27 8.03 -19.08
N LEU A 288 -1.93 8.99 -18.42
CA LEU A 288 -3.16 8.72 -17.68
C LEU A 288 -4.24 8.08 -18.56
N ALA A 289 -4.32 8.48 -19.84
CA ALA A 289 -5.27 7.91 -20.79
C ALA A 289 -5.06 6.41 -21.05
N ASP A 290 -3.84 5.88 -20.84
CA ASP A 290 -3.50 4.49 -21.07
C ASP A 290 -3.68 3.60 -19.83
N GLU A 291 -3.95 4.17 -18.65
CA GLU A 291 -3.97 3.42 -17.39
C GLU A 291 -5.02 2.30 -17.41
N ALA A 292 -6.20 2.54 -17.98
CA ALA A 292 -7.24 1.53 -18.12
C ALA A 292 -6.78 0.35 -18.99
N ALA A 293 -6.19 0.64 -20.15
CA ALA A 293 -5.67 -0.39 -21.07
C ALA A 293 -4.52 -1.19 -20.45
N GLN A 294 -3.64 -0.53 -19.71
CA GLN A 294 -2.58 -1.21 -18.95
C GLN A 294 -3.15 -2.19 -17.92
N LEU A 295 -4.16 -1.78 -17.15
CA LEU A 295 -4.83 -2.64 -16.18
C LEU A 295 -5.57 -3.82 -16.83
N GLU A 296 -6.18 -3.60 -17.98
CA GLU A 296 -6.81 -4.67 -18.78
C GLU A 296 -5.78 -5.70 -19.27
N THR A 297 -4.65 -5.24 -19.78
CA THR A 297 -3.56 -6.12 -20.22
C THR A 297 -2.97 -6.88 -19.02
N ILE A 298 -2.77 -6.24 -17.88
CA ILE A 298 -2.32 -6.89 -16.65
C ILE A 298 -3.30 -8.00 -16.25
N ALA A 299 -4.61 -7.69 -16.24
CA ALA A 299 -5.65 -8.64 -15.83
C ALA A 299 -5.78 -9.84 -16.80
N SER A 300 -5.70 -9.60 -18.12
CA SER A 300 -5.93 -10.63 -19.13
C SER A 300 -4.68 -11.44 -19.52
N GLU A 301 -3.49 -10.85 -19.42
CA GLU A 301 -2.28 -11.49 -19.95
C GLU A 301 -1.22 -11.84 -18.88
N ILE A 302 -1.21 -11.10 -17.75
CA ILE A 302 -0.22 -11.33 -16.68
C ILE A 302 -0.82 -12.18 -15.56
N ILE A 303 -1.93 -11.77 -14.97
CA ILE A 303 -2.54 -12.44 -13.80
C ILE A 303 -2.79 -13.94 -14.03
N PRO A 304 -3.34 -14.40 -15.19
CA PRO A 304 -3.61 -15.81 -15.42
C PRO A 304 -2.38 -16.73 -15.31
N ARG A 305 -1.18 -16.18 -15.58
CA ARG A 305 0.07 -16.94 -15.47
C ARG A 305 0.45 -17.32 -14.03
N PHE A 306 -0.18 -16.70 -13.04
CA PHE A 306 0.02 -16.94 -11.60
C PHE A 306 -1.14 -17.68 -10.93
N GLN A 307 -2.27 -17.86 -11.62
CA GLN A 307 -3.44 -18.57 -11.11
C GLN A 307 -3.43 -20.08 -11.39
N SER A 308 -2.61 -20.50 -12.35
CA SER A 308 -2.50 -21.91 -12.77
C SER A 308 -1.39 -22.69 -12.06
N ARG A 309 -0.88 -22.19 -10.94
CA ARG A 309 0.23 -22.81 -10.19
C ARG A 309 -0.22 -23.38 -8.83
#